data_0faed012dc2c231fe13c2b645de62dd9
#
_entry.id   0faed012dc2c231fe13c2b645de62dd9
#
_cell.length_a   1.000
_cell.length_b   1.000
_cell.length_c   1.000
_cell.angle_alpha   90.00
_cell.angle_beta   90.00
_cell.angle_gamma   90.00
#
_symmetry.space_group_name_H-M   'P 1'
#
loop_
_entity.id
_entity.type
_entity.pdbx_description
1 polymer ?
#
loop_
_entity_poly.entity_id
_entity_poly.type
_entity_poly.pdbx_seq_one_letter_code
_entity_poly.pdbx_strand_id
1 'polypeptide(L)'
;MRTLIVALFLITLASSADAQIKKPPLSPRSAVTQQIGLGEMTIDYGRPSVRGRRIFGELEAFGVVWRTGANACTTITFGEDAEVGGHQVKAGKYGLYTIPRADEWTIILSSQNDLWGAGGYDPASDVARFDVEVETLGAVHETLSIEMQGFHANGADMTIAWERTRVRFPVRVDSDTRVLQEIDEKVRKAKREVSSRTYFDAGMYLYEKRENLEEAEAWIDRAVELKPAAWWQIYYKAELAHHLGKHEKAMAAARAALEGAEASPQGDFGYAARTRALIARIAEDMSGDDR
;
A
#
# COMPACT_ATOMS: atom_id res chain seq x y z
N MET A 1 75.52 -25.27 -35.01
CA MET A 1 74.28 -25.26 -34.22
C MET A 1 74.14 -23.89 -33.56
N ARG A 2 73.22 -23.09 -34.04
CA ARG A 2 72.97 -21.73 -33.47
C ARG A 2 71.66 -21.82 -32.70
N THR A 3 71.76 -21.69 -31.37
CA THR A 3 70.60 -21.70 -30.43
C THR A 3 69.99 -20.31 -30.45
N LEU A 4 68.76 -20.22 -30.90
CA LEU A 4 67.97 -18.99 -30.90
C LEU A 4 67.22 -18.91 -29.52
N ILE A 5 67.58 -17.94 -28.69
CA ILE A 5 66.84 -17.64 -27.45
C ILE A 5 65.71 -16.66 -27.79
N VAL A 6 64.47 -17.13 -27.74
CA VAL A 6 63.27 -16.27 -27.84
C VAL A 6 62.95 -15.78 -26.43
N ALA A 7 63.21 -14.49 -26.18
CA ALA A 7 62.78 -13.82 -24.93
C ALA A 7 61.30 -13.43 -25.06
N LEU A 8 60.45 -14.08 -24.29
CA LEU A 8 59.02 -13.79 -24.17
C LEU A 8 58.82 -12.59 -23.21
N PHE A 9 58.54 -11.41 -23.77
CA PHE A 9 58.20 -10.21 -22.97
C PHE A 9 56.74 -10.35 -22.50
N LEU A 10 56.49 -10.70 -21.26
CA LEU A 10 55.20 -10.58 -20.60
C LEU A 10 54.92 -9.11 -20.27
N ILE A 11 54.10 -8.45 -21.07
CA ILE A 11 53.54 -7.15 -20.77
C ILE A 11 52.42 -7.37 -19.75
N THR A 12 52.70 -7.13 -18.46
CA THR A 12 51.70 -7.02 -17.41
C THR A 12 50.96 -5.70 -17.59
N LEU A 13 49.74 -5.77 -18.13
CA LEU A 13 48.76 -4.67 -18.05
C LEU A 13 48.40 -4.48 -16.59
N ALA A 14 49.05 -3.54 -15.90
CA ALA A 14 48.60 -3.04 -14.61
C ALA A 14 47.30 -2.26 -14.87
N SER A 15 46.17 -2.89 -14.61
CA SER A 15 44.91 -2.19 -14.46
C SER A 15 45.05 -1.25 -13.24
N SER A 16 45.20 0.04 -13.51
CA SER A 16 45.06 1.09 -12.47
C SER A 16 43.63 0.98 -11.96
N ALA A 17 43.44 0.29 -10.85
CA ALA A 17 42.20 0.37 -10.09
C ALA A 17 42.09 1.82 -9.62
N ASP A 18 41.23 2.58 -10.26
CA ASP A 18 40.94 3.97 -9.88
C ASP A 18 40.37 3.96 -8.46
N ALA A 19 41.26 4.27 -7.48
CA ALA A 19 40.92 4.30 -6.07
C ALA A 19 40.09 5.55 -5.78
N GLN A 20 38.87 5.60 -6.29
CA GLN A 20 37.95 6.70 -6.09
C GLN A 20 37.57 6.79 -4.60
N ILE A 21 37.88 7.93 -3.95
CA ILE A 21 37.50 8.17 -2.58
C ILE A 21 35.98 8.27 -2.49
N LYS A 22 35.36 7.33 -1.78
CA LYS A 22 33.91 7.36 -1.52
C LYS A 22 33.60 8.48 -0.53
N LYS A 23 32.74 9.41 -0.96
CA LYS A 23 32.22 10.49 -0.11
C LYS A 23 30.72 10.30 0.11
N PRO A 24 30.15 10.70 1.27
CA PRO A 24 28.72 10.75 1.44
C PRO A 24 28.09 11.63 0.34
N PRO A 25 27.03 11.15 -0.35
CA PRO A 25 26.40 11.92 -1.42
C PRO A 25 25.64 13.12 -0.85
N LEU A 26 25.66 14.24 -1.56
CA LEU A 26 24.92 15.46 -1.18
C LEU A 26 23.40 15.27 -1.25
N SER A 27 22.95 14.33 -2.05
CA SER A 27 21.54 13.92 -2.21
C SER A 27 21.50 12.39 -2.05
N PRO A 28 21.37 11.90 -0.81
CA PRO A 28 21.34 10.46 -0.55
C PRO A 28 20.15 9.83 -1.25
N ARG A 29 20.31 8.58 -1.72
CA ARG A 29 19.23 7.81 -2.30
C ARG A 29 18.34 7.23 -1.20
N SER A 30 17.04 7.19 -1.42
CA SER A 30 16.04 6.57 -0.56
C SER A 30 15.19 5.63 -1.39
N ALA A 31 14.91 4.44 -0.85
CA ALA A 31 13.90 3.56 -1.38
C ALA A 31 12.88 3.27 -0.26
N VAL A 32 11.61 3.45 -0.56
CA VAL A 32 10.50 3.18 0.36
C VAL A 32 9.58 2.17 -0.31
N THR A 33 9.40 1.02 0.32
CA THR A 33 8.41 0.02 -0.09
C THR A 33 7.24 0.07 0.87
N GLN A 34 6.04 0.20 0.32
CA GLN A 34 4.79 0.32 1.06
C GLN A 34 3.77 -0.66 0.51
N GLN A 35 3.12 -1.42 1.40
CA GLN A 35 1.97 -2.22 1.03
C GLN A 35 0.78 -1.31 0.73
N ILE A 36 0.12 -1.53 -0.41
CA ILE A 36 -1.12 -0.85 -0.82
C ILE A 36 -2.06 -1.93 -1.33
N GLY A 37 -3.24 -2.02 -0.71
CA GLY A 37 -4.16 -3.12 -0.99
C GLY A 37 -3.51 -4.48 -0.71
N LEU A 38 -3.51 -5.35 -1.70
CA LEU A 38 -2.89 -6.68 -1.64
C LEU A 38 -1.47 -6.71 -2.21
N GLY A 39 -1.02 -5.63 -2.85
CA GLY A 39 0.29 -5.51 -3.47
C GLY A 39 1.22 -4.57 -2.72
N GLU A 40 2.38 -4.34 -3.33
CA GLU A 40 3.38 -3.40 -2.83
C GLU A 40 3.71 -2.36 -3.89
N MET A 41 4.03 -1.15 -3.43
CA MET A 41 4.59 -0.10 -4.26
C MET A 41 5.95 0.32 -3.71
N THR A 42 6.93 0.48 -4.58
CA THR A 42 8.28 0.95 -4.21
C THR A 42 8.56 2.29 -4.90
N ILE A 43 8.99 3.27 -4.13
CA ILE A 43 9.46 4.57 -4.61
C ILE A 43 10.96 4.63 -4.36
N ASP A 44 11.76 4.91 -5.40
CA ASP A 44 13.22 4.99 -5.30
C ASP A 44 13.71 6.31 -5.92
N TYR A 45 14.34 7.17 -5.11
CA TYR A 45 14.66 8.54 -5.51
C TYR A 45 15.88 9.12 -4.78
N GLY A 46 16.51 10.11 -5.39
CA GLY A 46 17.55 10.92 -4.76
C GLY A 46 16.94 12.08 -3.96
N ARG A 47 17.37 12.28 -2.71
CA ARG A 47 16.82 13.26 -1.76
C ARG A 47 17.71 14.49 -1.60
N PRO A 48 17.54 15.54 -2.44
CA PRO A 48 18.24 16.81 -2.23
C PRO A 48 17.69 17.57 -1.04
N SER A 49 18.53 18.42 -0.42
CA SER A 49 18.15 19.36 0.63
C SER A 49 18.12 20.79 0.11
N VAL A 50 17.32 21.64 0.74
CA VAL A 50 17.18 23.07 0.39
C VAL A 50 18.50 23.83 0.56
N ARG A 51 19.16 23.69 1.69
CA ARG A 51 20.46 24.34 1.99
C ARG A 51 20.44 25.85 1.75
N GLY A 52 19.36 26.50 2.20
CA GLY A 52 19.18 27.95 2.09
C GLY A 52 18.94 28.48 0.68
N ARG A 53 18.70 27.61 -0.31
CA ARG A 53 18.38 28.00 -1.69
C ARG A 53 16.89 28.16 -1.85
N ARG A 54 16.47 28.95 -2.82
CA ARG A 54 15.12 28.90 -3.36
C ARG A 54 15.06 27.77 -4.38
N ILE A 55 14.08 26.90 -4.22
CA ILE A 55 13.99 25.68 -5.04
C ILE A 55 13.13 25.95 -6.29
N PHE A 56 11.82 26.08 -6.10
CA PHE A 56 10.92 26.18 -7.23
C PHE A 56 10.90 27.60 -7.81
N GLY A 57 11.09 27.68 -9.13
CA GLY A 57 11.26 28.93 -9.87
C GLY A 57 12.71 29.41 -9.97
N GLU A 58 13.67 28.79 -9.25
CA GLU A 58 15.11 29.07 -9.36
C GLU A 58 15.92 27.79 -9.65
N LEU A 59 16.15 26.93 -8.65
CA LEU A 59 16.91 25.69 -8.85
C LEU A 59 16.19 24.73 -9.81
N GLU A 60 14.91 24.55 -9.60
CA GLU A 60 14.01 23.80 -10.48
C GLU A 60 13.07 24.82 -11.14
N ALA A 61 13.30 25.10 -12.41
CA ALA A 61 12.60 26.13 -13.16
C ALA A 61 11.12 25.77 -13.35
N PHE A 62 10.23 26.76 -13.24
CA PHE A 62 8.82 26.57 -13.55
C PHE A 62 8.59 26.25 -15.02
N GLY A 63 7.64 25.36 -15.29
CA GLY A 63 7.26 24.93 -16.64
C GLY A 63 8.25 23.98 -17.32
N VAL A 64 9.30 23.54 -16.62
CA VAL A 64 10.32 22.61 -17.13
C VAL A 64 10.17 21.23 -16.50
N VAL A 65 10.32 20.17 -17.31
CA VAL A 65 10.29 18.78 -16.82
C VAL A 65 11.43 18.55 -15.84
N TRP A 66 11.09 18.12 -14.65
CA TRP A 66 12.00 17.76 -13.57
C TRP A 66 11.88 16.26 -13.26
N ARG A 67 13.02 15.58 -13.02
CA ARG A 67 13.10 14.15 -12.64
C ARG A 67 12.57 13.85 -11.23
N THR A 68 11.95 14.80 -10.56
CA THR A 68 11.35 14.71 -9.22
C THR A 68 12.31 14.19 -8.16
N GLY A 69 13.54 14.70 -8.18
CA GLY A 69 14.63 14.28 -7.30
C GLY A 69 15.98 14.72 -7.80
N ALA A 70 17.04 14.02 -7.40
CA ALA A 70 18.42 14.30 -7.77
C ALA A 70 19.12 13.05 -8.33
N ASN A 71 20.12 13.27 -9.19
CA ASN A 71 20.93 12.25 -9.88
C ASN A 71 20.09 11.46 -10.91
N ALA A 72 19.97 10.13 -10.78
CA ALA A 72 19.07 9.34 -11.61
C ALA A 72 17.61 9.76 -11.39
N CYS A 73 16.74 9.53 -12.37
CA CYS A 73 15.32 9.83 -12.23
C CYS A 73 14.71 9.05 -11.07
N THR A 74 13.69 9.65 -10.48
CA THR A 74 12.84 8.98 -9.49
C THR A 74 12.03 7.90 -10.17
N THR A 75 11.91 6.74 -9.55
CA THR A 75 11.12 5.64 -10.09
C THR A 75 10.05 5.19 -9.10
N ILE A 76 8.91 4.78 -9.66
CA ILE A 76 7.84 4.11 -8.91
C ILE A 76 7.64 2.74 -9.53
N THR A 77 7.60 1.71 -8.69
CA THR A 77 7.28 0.34 -9.10
C THR A 77 5.95 -0.04 -8.46
N PHE A 78 4.96 -0.38 -9.28
CA PHE A 78 3.68 -0.92 -8.84
C PHE A 78 3.71 -2.44 -8.97
N GLY A 79 3.43 -3.15 -7.88
CA GLY A 79 3.34 -4.63 -7.86
C GLY A 79 2.04 -5.16 -8.45
N GLU A 80 1.04 -4.31 -8.63
CA GLU A 80 -0.24 -4.61 -9.24
C GLU A 80 -0.76 -3.42 -10.05
N ASP A 81 -1.79 -3.63 -10.88
CA ASP A 81 -2.45 -2.55 -11.61
C ASP A 81 -3.01 -1.52 -10.64
N ALA A 82 -2.84 -0.25 -10.96
CA ALA A 82 -3.25 0.87 -10.11
C ALA A 82 -3.93 1.97 -10.91
N GLU A 83 -4.70 2.79 -10.23
CA GLU A 83 -5.16 4.07 -10.74
C GLU A 83 -4.36 5.18 -10.03
N VAL A 84 -3.72 6.04 -10.79
CA VAL A 84 -2.88 7.12 -10.28
C VAL A 84 -3.42 8.45 -10.83
N GLY A 85 -3.90 9.32 -9.96
CA GLY A 85 -4.51 10.58 -10.38
C GLY A 85 -5.66 10.41 -11.38
N GLY A 86 -6.44 9.32 -11.30
CA GLY A 86 -7.53 9.00 -12.22
C GLY A 86 -7.10 8.25 -13.50
N HIS A 87 -5.83 7.93 -13.67
CA HIS A 87 -5.28 7.21 -14.83
C HIS A 87 -4.97 5.76 -14.50
N GLN A 88 -5.41 4.82 -15.34
CA GLN A 88 -5.08 3.40 -15.19
C GLN A 88 -3.62 3.14 -15.56
N VAL A 89 -2.88 2.55 -14.63
CA VAL A 89 -1.45 2.24 -14.76
C VAL A 89 -1.26 0.73 -14.51
N LYS A 90 -0.63 0.04 -15.43
CA LYS A 90 -0.34 -1.39 -15.28
C LYS A 90 0.76 -1.63 -14.24
N ALA A 91 0.77 -2.84 -13.64
CA ALA A 91 1.90 -3.28 -12.84
C ALA A 91 3.21 -3.11 -13.61
N GLY A 92 4.23 -2.56 -12.96
CA GLY A 92 5.50 -2.27 -13.63
C GLY A 92 6.28 -1.15 -12.98
N LYS A 93 7.43 -0.81 -13.57
CA LYS A 93 8.32 0.26 -13.12
C LYS A 93 8.23 1.45 -14.06
N TYR A 94 8.06 2.64 -13.50
CA TYR A 94 7.90 3.90 -14.22
C TYR A 94 8.83 4.97 -13.67
N GLY A 95 9.30 5.87 -14.55
CA GLY A 95 9.92 7.12 -14.15
C GLY A 95 8.85 8.11 -13.66
N LEU A 96 9.11 8.76 -12.53
CA LEU A 96 8.29 9.86 -12.04
C LEU A 96 8.95 11.18 -12.44
N TYR A 97 8.28 11.91 -13.30
CA TYR A 97 8.66 13.27 -13.67
C TYR A 97 7.56 14.23 -13.24
N THR A 98 7.93 15.49 -13.02
CA THR A 98 6.96 16.55 -12.74
C THR A 98 7.31 17.81 -13.52
N ILE A 99 6.31 18.66 -13.75
CA ILE A 99 6.51 20.02 -14.26
C ILE A 99 6.01 20.98 -13.17
N PRO A 100 6.89 21.51 -12.33
CA PRO A 100 6.52 22.46 -11.30
C PRO A 100 5.99 23.78 -11.92
N ARG A 101 4.93 24.34 -11.32
CA ARG A 101 4.47 25.72 -11.50
C ARG A 101 4.11 26.30 -10.13
N ALA A 102 3.74 27.55 -10.07
CA ALA A 102 3.47 28.24 -8.81
C ALA A 102 2.26 27.64 -8.07
N ASP A 103 1.18 27.38 -8.81
CA ASP A 103 -0.13 27.04 -8.25
C ASP A 103 -0.53 25.59 -8.53
N GLU A 104 0.09 24.95 -9.52
CA GLU A 104 -0.17 23.55 -9.88
C GLU A 104 1.10 22.86 -10.41
N TRP A 105 1.18 21.55 -10.28
CA TRP A 105 2.19 20.73 -10.90
C TRP A 105 1.58 19.72 -11.86
N THR A 106 2.23 19.51 -12.99
CA THR A 106 1.94 18.33 -13.81
C THR A 106 2.70 17.14 -13.27
N ILE A 107 2.01 16.06 -12.93
CA ILE A 107 2.59 14.76 -12.55
C ILE A 107 2.64 13.89 -13.79
N ILE A 108 3.75 13.17 -13.98
CA ILE A 108 3.99 12.32 -15.16
C ILE A 108 4.56 10.99 -14.71
N LEU A 109 3.90 9.91 -15.10
CA LEU A 109 4.47 8.56 -15.07
C LEU A 109 4.90 8.19 -16.49
N SER A 110 6.17 7.91 -16.67
CA SER A 110 6.75 7.58 -17.97
C SER A 110 7.33 6.15 -18.00
N SER A 111 7.20 5.47 -19.12
CA SER A 111 7.90 4.20 -19.33
C SER A 111 9.42 4.36 -19.41
N GLN A 112 9.94 5.57 -19.67
CA GLN A 112 11.36 5.91 -19.52
C GLN A 112 11.71 6.04 -18.04
N ASN A 113 12.33 5.02 -17.44
CA ASN A 113 12.59 4.93 -16.00
C ASN A 113 14.08 4.80 -15.65
N ASP A 114 14.98 5.03 -16.59
CA ASP A 114 16.43 4.84 -16.44
C ASP A 114 17.25 6.08 -16.79
N LEU A 115 16.63 7.22 -17.09
CA LEU A 115 17.34 8.43 -17.48
C LEU A 115 18.18 9.02 -16.32
N TRP A 116 19.34 9.56 -16.68
CA TRP A 116 20.11 10.42 -15.77
C TRP A 116 19.62 11.87 -15.90
N GLY A 117 18.79 12.31 -14.98
CA GLY A 117 18.16 13.61 -15.07
C GLY A 117 16.83 13.58 -15.84
N ALA A 118 16.50 14.69 -16.50
CA ALA A 118 15.37 14.83 -17.40
C ALA A 118 15.82 15.01 -18.88
N GLY A 119 17.14 14.99 -19.13
CA GLY A 119 17.67 15.02 -20.50
C GLY A 119 17.30 13.75 -21.26
N GLY A 120 16.67 13.91 -22.42
CA GLY A 120 16.17 12.78 -23.20
C GLY A 120 14.77 12.31 -22.84
N TYR A 121 14.06 13.01 -21.94
CA TYR A 121 12.65 12.76 -21.69
C TYR A 121 11.83 12.96 -22.98
N ASP A 122 10.99 11.97 -23.30
CA ASP A 122 10.09 11.99 -24.46
C ASP A 122 8.65 11.85 -23.98
N PRO A 123 7.78 12.86 -24.23
CA PRO A 123 6.37 12.81 -23.88
C PRO A 123 5.59 11.65 -24.51
N ALA A 124 6.08 11.07 -25.61
CA ALA A 124 5.47 9.89 -26.23
C ALA A 124 5.56 8.64 -25.35
N SER A 125 6.43 8.66 -24.33
CA SER A 125 6.61 7.59 -23.35
C SER A 125 5.71 7.76 -22.10
N ASP A 126 4.89 8.81 -22.03
CA ASP A 126 4.00 9.05 -20.89
C ASP A 126 2.89 7.99 -20.82
N VAL A 127 2.75 7.40 -19.66
CA VAL A 127 1.69 6.42 -19.34
C VAL A 127 0.54 7.10 -18.61
N ALA A 128 0.85 8.07 -17.76
CA ALA A 128 -0.13 8.92 -17.10
C ALA A 128 0.42 10.35 -17.02
N ARG A 129 -0.48 11.32 -17.20
CA ARG A 129 -0.16 12.75 -17.09
C ARG A 129 -1.39 13.52 -16.63
N PHE A 130 -1.27 14.23 -15.50
CA PHE A 130 -2.34 14.98 -14.88
C PHE A 130 -1.80 16.11 -14.02
N ASP A 131 -2.65 17.12 -13.77
CA ASP A 131 -2.29 18.26 -12.94
C ASP A 131 -2.83 18.12 -11.52
N VAL A 132 -2.09 18.68 -10.56
CA VAL A 132 -2.43 18.69 -9.14
C VAL A 132 -2.13 20.05 -8.53
N GLU A 133 -2.98 20.50 -7.61
CA GLU A 133 -2.83 21.78 -6.93
C GLU A 133 -1.62 21.77 -5.97
N VAL A 134 -1.00 22.93 -5.83
CA VAL A 134 0.10 23.16 -4.90
C VAL A 134 -0.45 23.58 -3.53
N GLU A 135 -0.01 22.90 -2.49
CA GLU A 135 -0.20 23.29 -1.10
C GLU A 135 1.04 24.02 -0.58
N THR A 136 0.87 25.23 -0.05
CA THR A 136 1.95 25.97 0.60
C THR A 136 2.12 25.52 2.05
N LEU A 137 3.31 25.05 2.40
CA LEU A 137 3.64 24.61 3.77
C LEU A 137 3.96 25.79 4.68
N GLY A 138 3.49 25.76 5.91
CA GLY A 138 3.78 26.77 6.94
C GLY A 138 5.27 26.81 7.37
N ALA A 139 6.00 25.70 7.22
CA ALA A 139 7.43 25.59 7.53
C ALA A 139 8.19 25.01 6.33
N VAL A 140 9.51 25.27 6.31
CA VAL A 140 10.40 24.71 5.27
C VAL A 140 10.58 23.21 5.49
N HIS A 141 10.28 22.42 4.46
CA HIS A 141 10.60 21.01 4.37
C HIS A 141 12.01 20.86 3.76
N GLU A 142 13.02 20.73 4.60
CA GLU A 142 14.43 20.85 4.23
C GLU A 142 14.90 19.82 3.20
N THR A 143 14.47 18.57 3.33
CA THR A 143 14.90 17.48 2.43
C THR A 143 13.71 16.94 1.65
N LEU A 144 13.82 16.88 0.32
CA LEU A 144 12.77 16.30 -0.53
C LEU A 144 12.26 14.98 0.06
N SER A 145 10.95 14.86 0.25
CA SER A 145 10.29 13.60 0.58
C SER A 145 9.21 13.25 -0.44
N ILE A 146 9.11 11.95 -0.73
CA ILE A 146 8.04 11.34 -1.49
C ILE A 146 7.49 10.23 -0.60
N GLU A 147 6.25 10.35 -0.18
CA GLU A 147 5.67 9.52 0.88
C GLU A 147 4.24 9.13 0.52
N MET A 148 3.78 8.03 1.14
CA MET A 148 2.38 7.62 1.10
C MET A 148 1.70 7.97 2.41
N GLN A 149 0.50 8.54 2.34
CA GLN A 149 -0.31 8.99 3.47
C GLN A 149 -1.79 8.66 3.23
N GLY A 150 -2.62 8.80 4.27
CA GLY A 150 -4.08 8.63 4.12
C GLY A 150 -4.49 7.22 3.67
N PHE A 151 -3.87 6.18 4.26
CA PHE A 151 -4.12 4.79 3.89
C PHE A 151 -5.58 4.39 4.11
N HIS A 152 -6.10 3.64 3.15
CA HIS A 152 -7.40 2.97 3.21
C HIS A 152 -7.31 1.61 2.47
N ALA A 153 -8.38 0.80 2.52
CA ALA A 153 -8.37 -0.57 1.99
C ALA A 153 -7.89 -0.68 0.53
N ASN A 154 -8.24 0.30 -0.31
CA ASN A 154 -7.98 0.29 -1.76
C ASN A 154 -7.01 1.40 -2.18
N GLY A 155 -6.11 1.86 -1.33
CA GLY A 155 -5.12 2.85 -1.74
C GLY A 155 -4.59 3.76 -0.65
N ALA A 156 -3.93 4.83 -1.10
CA ALA A 156 -3.41 5.91 -0.28
C ALA A 156 -3.18 7.15 -1.16
N ASP A 157 -2.79 8.26 -0.55
CA ASP A 157 -2.35 9.44 -1.28
C ASP A 157 -0.82 9.49 -1.34
N MET A 158 -0.27 9.73 -2.53
CA MET A 158 1.14 10.06 -2.68
C MET A 158 1.34 11.56 -2.47
N THR A 159 2.33 11.92 -1.66
CA THR A 159 2.73 13.30 -1.40
C THR A 159 4.17 13.52 -1.82
N ILE A 160 4.45 14.66 -2.44
CA ILE A 160 5.79 15.15 -2.76
C ILE A 160 5.96 16.48 -2.04
N ALA A 161 6.93 16.58 -1.12
CA ALA A 161 7.15 17.78 -0.34
C ALA A 161 8.62 18.22 -0.38
N TRP A 162 8.86 19.50 -0.67
CA TRP A 162 10.17 20.12 -0.62
C TRP A 162 10.06 21.64 -0.49
N GLU A 163 10.96 22.26 0.29
CA GLU A 163 10.93 23.68 0.62
C GLU A 163 9.61 24.05 1.32
N ARG A 164 8.76 24.91 0.73
CA ARG A 164 7.42 25.27 1.23
C ARG A 164 6.31 24.74 0.34
N THR A 165 6.63 23.77 -0.48
CA THR A 165 5.71 23.25 -1.49
C THR A 165 5.39 21.80 -1.22
N ARG A 166 4.11 21.44 -1.29
CA ARG A 166 3.62 20.07 -1.30
C ARG A 166 2.60 19.91 -2.40
N VAL A 167 2.64 18.78 -3.06
CA VAL A 167 1.58 18.29 -3.95
C VAL A 167 1.13 16.92 -3.48
N ARG A 168 -0.15 16.59 -3.75
CA ARG A 168 -0.78 15.33 -3.34
C ARG A 168 -1.66 14.80 -4.45
N PHE A 169 -1.63 13.48 -4.64
CA PHE A 169 -2.51 12.80 -5.59
C PHE A 169 -2.83 11.37 -5.14
N PRO A 170 -4.04 10.86 -5.50
CA PRO A 170 -4.46 9.53 -5.09
C PRO A 170 -3.75 8.44 -5.90
N VAL A 171 -3.46 7.34 -5.20
CA VAL A 171 -3.09 6.04 -5.76
C VAL A 171 -4.10 5.03 -5.28
N ARG A 172 -4.81 4.38 -6.19
CA ARG A 172 -5.86 3.40 -5.92
C ARG A 172 -5.48 2.05 -6.50
N VAL A 173 -5.93 0.98 -5.85
CA VAL A 173 -5.79 -0.40 -6.33
C VAL A 173 -7.14 -1.11 -6.20
N ASP A 174 -7.40 -2.07 -7.05
CA ASP A 174 -8.65 -2.85 -7.01
C ASP A 174 -8.45 -4.14 -6.20
N SER A 175 -8.31 -3.98 -4.88
CA SER A 175 -8.21 -5.12 -3.97
C SER A 175 -9.53 -5.90 -3.88
N ASP A 176 -10.66 -5.22 -4.03
CA ASP A 176 -11.99 -5.82 -3.85
C ASP A 176 -12.26 -6.87 -4.92
N THR A 177 -12.05 -6.58 -6.20
CA THR A 177 -12.20 -7.55 -7.28
C THR A 177 -11.30 -8.78 -7.05
N ARG A 178 -10.08 -8.60 -6.61
CA ARG A 178 -9.14 -9.71 -6.35
C ARG A 178 -9.59 -10.58 -5.17
N VAL A 179 -10.02 -9.97 -4.06
CA VAL A 179 -10.54 -10.71 -2.91
C VAL A 179 -11.79 -11.50 -3.28
N LEU A 180 -12.72 -10.89 -4.02
CA LEU A 180 -13.94 -11.58 -4.49
C LEU A 180 -13.62 -12.73 -5.44
N GLN A 181 -12.63 -12.60 -6.32
CA GLN A 181 -12.15 -13.70 -7.16
C GLN A 181 -11.57 -14.84 -6.31
N GLU A 182 -10.74 -14.53 -5.31
CA GLU A 182 -10.20 -15.53 -4.39
C GLU A 182 -11.29 -16.25 -3.59
N ILE A 183 -12.30 -15.52 -3.13
CA ILE A 183 -13.48 -16.09 -2.46
C ILE A 183 -14.21 -17.04 -3.39
N ASP A 184 -14.43 -16.63 -4.63
CA ASP A 184 -15.12 -17.47 -5.63
C ASP A 184 -14.35 -18.78 -5.89
N GLU A 185 -13.05 -18.70 -6.06
CA GLU A 185 -12.19 -19.86 -6.32
C GLU A 185 -12.01 -20.77 -5.09
N LYS A 186 -11.75 -20.17 -3.92
CA LYS A 186 -11.34 -20.90 -2.70
C LYS A 186 -12.52 -21.34 -1.84
N VAL A 187 -13.70 -20.74 -1.99
CA VAL A 187 -14.90 -21.05 -1.20
C VAL A 187 -16.03 -21.54 -2.08
N ARG A 188 -16.56 -20.72 -3.00
CA ARG A 188 -17.75 -21.07 -3.80
C ARG A 188 -17.50 -22.23 -4.76
N LYS A 189 -16.37 -22.24 -5.46
CA LYS A 189 -15.96 -23.27 -6.44
C LYS A 189 -14.97 -24.29 -5.89
N ALA A 190 -14.76 -24.30 -4.58
CA ALA A 190 -13.77 -25.17 -3.95
C ALA A 190 -14.05 -26.65 -4.27
N LYS A 191 -13.04 -27.34 -4.79
CA LYS A 191 -13.08 -28.79 -5.06
C LYS A 191 -12.52 -29.63 -3.90
N ARG A 192 -12.05 -28.98 -2.84
CA ARG A 192 -11.46 -29.60 -1.65
C ARG A 192 -12.14 -29.02 -0.42
N GLU A 193 -11.92 -29.68 0.71
CA GLU A 193 -12.40 -29.18 1.99
C GLU A 193 -11.82 -27.80 2.29
N VAL A 194 -12.72 -26.86 2.64
CA VAL A 194 -12.37 -25.48 2.97
C VAL A 194 -12.16 -25.38 4.47
N SER A 195 -11.07 -24.74 4.87
CA SER A 195 -10.73 -24.61 6.29
C SER A 195 -11.67 -23.63 7.03
N SER A 196 -11.82 -23.82 8.34
CA SER A 196 -12.53 -22.85 9.21
C SER A 196 -12.02 -21.42 9.00
N ARG A 197 -10.70 -21.23 8.89
CA ARG A 197 -10.11 -19.92 8.67
C ARG A 197 -10.54 -19.30 7.35
N THR A 198 -10.52 -20.06 6.27
CA THR A 198 -10.91 -19.56 4.94
C THR A 198 -12.39 -19.18 4.89
N TYR A 199 -13.29 -19.99 5.48
CA TYR A 199 -14.70 -19.62 5.60
C TYR A 199 -14.89 -18.36 6.43
N PHE A 200 -14.18 -18.25 7.55
CA PHE A 200 -14.27 -17.08 8.42
C PHE A 200 -13.79 -15.80 7.72
N ASP A 201 -12.62 -15.83 7.10
CA ASP A 201 -12.06 -14.68 6.40
C ASP A 201 -12.96 -14.22 5.23
N ALA A 202 -13.54 -15.17 4.48
CA ALA A 202 -14.49 -14.87 3.41
C ALA A 202 -15.81 -14.26 3.94
N GLY A 203 -16.37 -14.84 5.00
CA GLY A 203 -17.58 -14.33 5.63
C GLY A 203 -17.38 -12.95 6.24
N MET A 204 -16.25 -12.72 6.90
CA MET A 204 -15.90 -11.41 7.45
C MET A 204 -15.73 -10.35 6.37
N TYR A 205 -15.12 -10.70 5.25
CA TYR A 205 -14.97 -9.76 4.15
C TYR A 205 -16.32 -9.26 3.63
N LEU A 206 -17.27 -10.18 3.36
CA LEU A 206 -18.62 -9.80 2.93
C LEU A 206 -19.36 -8.99 4.02
N TYR A 207 -19.20 -9.37 5.27
CA TYR A 207 -19.79 -8.65 6.41
C TYR A 207 -19.28 -7.20 6.51
N GLU A 208 -17.99 -7.00 6.41
CA GLU A 208 -17.35 -5.67 6.45
C GLU A 208 -17.77 -4.78 5.27
N LYS A 209 -17.95 -5.37 4.09
CA LYS A 209 -18.45 -4.69 2.90
C LYS A 209 -19.97 -4.46 2.91
N ARG A 210 -20.69 -5.07 3.83
CA ARG A 210 -22.18 -5.09 3.85
C ARG A 210 -22.80 -5.69 2.58
N GLU A 211 -22.12 -6.67 2.00
CA GLU A 211 -22.53 -7.37 0.79
C GLU A 211 -22.88 -8.83 1.11
N ASN A 212 -23.91 -9.38 0.46
CA ASN A 212 -24.32 -10.79 0.58
C ASN A 212 -24.29 -11.33 2.04
N LEU A 213 -24.93 -10.60 2.96
CA LEU A 213 -24.87 -10.88 4.40
C LEU A 213 -25.40 -12.27 4.78
N GLU A 214 -26.30 -12.83 3.98
CA GLU A 214 -26.79 -14.22 4.17
C GLU A 214 -25.68 -15.24 3.88
N GLU A 215 -24.90 -15.02 2.82
CA GLU A 215 -23.74 -15.85 2.49
C GLU A 215 -22.62 -15.68 3.53
N ALA A 216 -22.38 -14.45 3.99
CA ALA A 216 -21.47 -14.16 5.08
C ALA A 216 -21.83 -14.93 6.36
N GLU A 217 -23.11 -14.93 6.73
CA GLU A 217 -23.62 -15.67 7.88
C GLU A 217 -23.39 -17.17 7.73
N ALA A 218 -23.75 -17.74 6.59
CA ALA A 218 -23.57 -19.18 6.32
C ALA A 218 -22.09 -19.60 6.43
N TRP A 219 -21.18 -18.77 5.96
CA TRP A 219 -19.75 -19.08 6.03
C TRP A 219 -19.17 -18.89 7.45
N ILE A 220 -19.58 -17.87 8.18
CA ILE A 220 -19.16 -17.70 9.58
C ILE A 220 -19.73 -18.82 10.45
N ASP A 221 -20.98 -19.24 10.22
CA ASP A 221 -21.56 -20.41 10.87
C ASP A 221 -20.74 -21.67 10.60
N ARG A 222 -20.38 -21.89 9.33
CA ARG A 222 -19.56 -23.05 8.93
C ARG A 222 -18.16 -23.01 9.54
N ALA A 223 -17.56 -21.83 9.61
CA ALA A 223 -16.26 -21.65 10.27
C ALA A 223 -16.29 -22.05 11.75
N VAL A 224 -17.36 -21.65 12.47
CA VAL A 224 -17.56 -21.98 13.89
C VAL A 224 -17.83 -23.48 14.06
N GLU A 225 -18.62 -24.12 13.19
CA GLU A 225 -18.83 -25.57 13.19
C GLU A 225 -17.53 -26.35 13.07
N LEU A 226 -16.65 -25.92 12.15
CA LEU A 226 -15.34 -26.57 11.93
C LEU A 226 -14.35 -26.32 13.08
N LYS A 227 -14.51 -25.23 13.82
CA LYS A 227 -13.63 -24.88 14.93
C LYS A 227 -14.38 -24.31 16.12
N PRO A 228 -15.15 -25.11 16.87
CA PRO A 228 -16.01 -24.63 17.96
C PRO A 228 -15.27 -23.95 19.11
N ALA A 229 -13.98 -24.24 19.28
CA ALA A 229 -13.13 -23.60 20.29
C ALA A 229 -12.64 -22.16 19.91
N ALA A 230 -12.93 -21.70 18.69
CA ALA A 230 -12.53 -20.36 18.25
C ALA A 230 -13.54 -19.31 18.71
N TRP A 231 -13.54 -18.99 19.99
CA TRP A 231 -14.48 -18.07 20.62
C TRP A 231 -14.51 -16.68 19.96
N TRP A 232 -13.41 -16.21 19.36
CA TRP A 232 -13.40 -14.96 18.58
C TRP A 232 -14.24 -15.05 17.30
N GLN A 233 -14.30 -16.22 16.63
CA GLN A 233 -15.21 -16.43 15.48
C GLN A 233 -16.66 -16.44 15.93
N ILE A 234 -16.94 -17.01 17.11
CA ILE A 234 -18.28 -17.02 17.71
C ILE A 234 -18.73 -15.59 18.08
N TYR A 235 -17.80 -14.73 18.51
CA TYR A 235 -18.09 -13.31 18.71
C TYR A 235 -18.60 -12.64 17.42
N TYR A 236 -17.90 -12.81 16.30
CA TYR A 236 -18.33 -12.22 15.03
C TYR A 236 -19.61 -12.85 14.48
N LYS A 237 -19.85 -14.13 14.73
CA LYS A 237 -21.15 -14.77 14.48
C LYS A 237 -22.27 -14.04 15.26
N ALA A 238 -22.03 -13.70 16.52
CA ALA A 238 -23.00 -12.95 17.32
C ALA A 238 -23.23 -11.54 16.77
N GLU A 239 -22.15 -10.82 16.40
CA GLU A 239 -22.26 -9.47 15.80
C GLU A 239 -23.07 -9.48 14.51
N LEU A 240 -22.80 -10.43 13.60
CA LEU A 240 -23.50 -10.53 12.32
C LEU A 240 -24.97 -10.93 12.56
N ALA A 241 -25.25 -11.91 13.42
CA ALA A 241 -26.62 -12.30 13.75
C ALA A 241 -27.42 -11.13 14.35
N HIS A 242 -26.81 -10.34 15.23
CA HIS A 242 -27.43 -9.12 15.79
C HIS A 242 -27.70 -8.09 14.68
N HIS A 243 -26.71 -7.85 13.78
CA HIS A 243 -26.90 -6.95 12.66
C HIS A 243 -28.04 -7.37 11.71
N LEU A 244 -28.30 -8.68 11.59
CA LEU A 244 -29.41 -9.24 10.82
C LEU A 244 -30.75 -9.29 11.58
N GLY A 245 -30.83 -8.73 12.78
CA GLY A 245 -32.03 -8.77 13.63
C GLY A 245 -32.34 -10.14 14.22
N LYS A 246 -31.42 -11.12 14.15
CA LYS A 246 -31.58 -12.48 14.66
C LYS A 246 -31.19 -12.53 16.16
N HIS A 247 -31.93 -11.81 16.99
CA HIS A 247 -31.54 -11.48 18.38
C HIS A 247 -31.33 -12.72 19.25
N GLU A 248 -32.17 -13.76 19.16
CA GLU A 248 -32.00 -15.01 19.91
C GLU A 248 -30.70 -15.74 19.53
N LYS A 249 -30.41 -15.87 18.21
CA LYS A 249 -29.17 -16.46 17.71
C LYS A 249 -27.95 -15.65 18.15
N ALA A 250 -28.04 -14.33 18.07
CA ALA A 250 -27.00 -13.40 18.51
C ALA A 250 -26.69 -13.55 20.01
N MET A 251 -27.72 -13.59 20.85
CA MET A 251 -27.57 -13.74 22.29
C MET A 251 -26.92 -15.08 22.66
N ALA A 252 -27.36 -16.17 22.06
CA ALA A 252 -26.79 -17.49 22.29
C ALA A 252 -25.29 -17.53 21.90
N ALA A 253 -24.95 -17.01 20.72
CA ALA A 253 -23.56 -16.93 20.26
C ALA A 253 -22.71 -16.00 21.14
N ALA A 254 -23.22 -14.83 21.53
CA ALA A 254 -22.50 -13.91 22.39
C ALA A 254 -22.18 -14.51 23.76
N ARG A 255 -23.11 -15.25 24.38
CA ARG A 255 -22.82 -15.94 25.65
C ARG A 255 -21.74 -17.01 25.51
N ALA A 256 -21.77 -17.82 24.45
CA ALA A 256 -20.75 -18.82 24.18
C ALA A 256 -19.37 -18.17 23.90
N ALA A 257 -19.34 -17.05 23.16
CA ALA A 257 -18.12 -16.29 22.94
C ALA A 257 -17.53 -15.72 24.23
N LEU A 258 -18.37 -15.20 25.13
CA LEU A 258 -17.94 -14.68 26.43
C LEU A 258 -17.31 -15.78 27.30
N GLU A 259 -17.98 -16.91 27.42
CA GLU A 259 -17.48 -18.07 28.18
C GLU A 259 -16.11 -18.53 27.63
N GLY A 260 -15.98 -18.65 26.30
CA GLY A 260 -14.71 -19.03 25.66
C GLY A 260 -13.60 -18.01 25.85
N ALA A 261 -13.91 -16.72 25.80
CA ALA A 261 -12.96 -15.65 26.03
C ALA A 261 -12.45 -15.60 27.47
N GLU A 262 -13.37 -15.75 28.46
CA GLU A 262 -13.02 -15.77 29.87
C GLU A 262 -12.23 -17.02 30.28
N ALA A 263 -12.48 -18.15 29.63
CA ALA A 263 -11.75 -19.40 29.86
C ALA A 263 -10.39 -19.47 29.13
N SER A 264 -10.05 -18.49 28.32
CA SER A 264 -8.84 -18.51 27.48
C SER A 264 -7.56 -18.37 28.32
N PRO A 265 -6.64 -19.37 28.33
CA PRO A 265 -5.40 -19.28 29.08
C PRO A 265 -4.39 -18.28 28.46
N GLN A 266 -4.62 -17.83 27.23
CA GLN A 266 -3.80 -16.86 26.54
C GLN A 266 -4.29 -15.42 26.71
N GLY A 267 -5.37 -15.23 27.47
CA GLY A 267 -6.06 -13.95 27.60
C GLY A 267 -7.18 -13.78 26.56
N ASP A 268 -8.06 -12.83 26.82
CA ASP A 268 -9.25 -12.55 26.02
C ASP A 268 -9.04 -11.47 24.94
N PHE A 269 -7.88 -10.82 24.92
CA PHE A 269 -7.54 -9.73 24.00
C PHE A 269 -8.60 -8.60 23.96
N GLY A 270 -9.32 -8.37 25.08
CA GLY A 270 -10.40 -7.40 25.20
C GLY A 270 -11.76 -7.86 24.68
N TYR A 271 -11.88 -9.11 24.18
CA TYR A 271 -13.15 -9.60 23.66
C TYR A 271 -14.20 -9.82 24.75
N ALA A 272 -13.83 -10.17 25.98
CA ALA A 272 -14.80 -10.32 27.06
C ALA A 272 -15.57 -9.00 27.31
N ALA A 273 -14.88 -7.86 27.34
CA ALA A 273 -15.52 -6.56 27.47
C ALA A 273 -16.41 -6.21 26.28
N ARG A 274 -15.92 -6.43 25.06
CA ARG A 274 -16.67 -6.21 23.80
C ARG A 274 -17.92 -7.07 23.74
N THR A 275 -17.81 -8.35 24.14
CA THR A 275 -18.93 -9.29 24.12
C THR A 275 -19.99 -8.95 25.17
N ARG A 276 -19.60 -8.50 26.39
CA ARG A 276 -20.56 -8.00 27.38
C ARG A 276 -21.34 -6.77 26.87
N ALA A 277 -20.65 -5.84 26.19
CA ALA A 277 -21.29 -4.70 25.55
C ALA A 277 -22.25 -5.12 24.42
N LEU A 278 -21.91 -6.15 23.64
CA LEU A 278 -22.79 -6.70 22.61
C LEU A 278 -24.03 -7.35 23.22
N ILE A 279 -23.89 -8.17 24.30
CA ILE A 279 -25.00 -8.78 25.02
C ILE A 279 -25.96 -7.70 25.55
N ALA A 280 -25.45 -6.60 26.08
CA ALA A 280 -26.30 -5.51 26.59
C ALA A 280 -27.13 -4.87 25.45
N ARG A 281 -26.52 -4.60 24.31
CA ARG A 281 -27.23 -4.06 23.13
C ARG A 281 -28.31 -5.02 22.59
N ILE A 282 -27.98 -6.31 22.46
CA ILE A 282 -28.96 -7.32 22.05
C ILE A 282 -30.15 -7.38 23.02
N ALA A 283 -29.88 -7.34 24.30
CA ALA A 283 -30.95 -7.37 25.34
C ALA A 283 -31.85 -6.12 25.29
N GLU A 284 -31.27 -4.96 24.99
CA GLU A 284 -32.01 -3.71 24.81
C GLU A 284 -32.93 -3.78 23.61
N ASP A 285 -32.45 -4.25 22.47
CA ASP A 285 -33.23 -4.41 21.25
C ASP A 285 -34.37 -5.42 21.43
N MET A 286 -34.10 -6.56 22.07
CA MET A 286 -35.13 -7.54 22.39
C MET A 286 -36.23 -6.98 23.31
N SER A 287 -35.89 -6.07 24.24
CA SER A 287 -36.88 -5.45 25.13
C SER A 287 -37.66 -4.31 24.46
N GLY A 288 -37.12 -3.72 23.42
CA GLY A 288 -37.74 -2.64 22.62
C GLY A 288 -38.76 -3.13 21.60
N ASP A 289 -38.62 -4.34 21.14
CA ASP A 289 -39.51 -4.97 20.13
C ASP A 289 -40.86 -5.43 20.76
N ASP A 290 -40.91 -5.55 22.09
CA ASP A 290 -42.14 -5.89 22.84
C ASP A 290 -43.06 -4.67 23.12
N ARG A 291 -42.77 -3.49 22.55
CA ARG A 291 -43.57 -2.28 22.68
C ARG A 291 -44.07 -1.76 21.36
#